data_050e77d2d14d7cf303d37e71b2206d7d
#
_entry.id   050e77d2d14d7cf303d37e71b2206d7d
#
_cell.length_a   1.000
_cell.length_b   1.000
_cell.length_c   1.000
_cell.angle_alpha   90.00
_cell.angle_beta   90.00
_cell.angle_gamma   90.00
#
_symmetry.space_group_name_H-M   'P 1'
#
loop_
_entity.id
_entity.type
_entity.pdbx_description
1 polymer ?
#
loop_
_entity_poly.entity_id
_entity_poly.type
_entity_poly.pdbx_seq_one_letter_code
_entity_poly.pdbx_strand_id
1 'polypeptide(L)'
;MSAPVPRLEEVARDLFFFRRPERWPAWPYLPVVRRNPDGSMDLGVLYDFEHTSGRTGYGCTVFLCNVVFVPDTEEELIALPREVYDTFEEVSSARWTVD
;
A
#
# COMPACT_ATOMS: atom_id res chain seq x y z
N MET A 1 -26.63 6.02 -0.76
CA MET A 1 -26.05 4.91 0.02
C MET A 1 -24.60 5.25 0.33
N SER A 2 -24.22 5.14 1.58
CA SER A 2 -22.84 5.42 1.98
C SER A 2 -21.91 4.30 1.52
N ALA A 3 -20.62 4.62 1.35
CA ALA A 3 -19.61 3.62 1.07
C ALA A 3 -19.55 2.59 2.21
N PRO A 4 -19.28 1.32 1.92
CA PRO A 4 -19.15 0.32 2.97
C PRO A 4 -17.98 0.66 3.88
N VAL A 5 -18.20 0.50 5.18
CA VAL A 5 -17.17 0.65 6.21
C VAL A 5 -16.40 -0.68 6.29
N PRO A 6 -15.05 -0.66 6.25
CA PRO A 6 -14.28 -1.89 6.43
C PRO A 6 -14.61 -2.57 7.76
N ARG A 7 -14.70 -3.89 7.76
CA ARG A 7 -14.86 -4.65 8.99
C ARG A 7 -13.59 -4.63 9.81
N LEU A 8 -13.72 -4.75 11.13
CA LEU A 8 -12.55 -4.76 12.02
C LEU A 8 -11.58 -5.89 11.67
N GLU A 9 -12.10 -7.06 11.27
CA GLU A 9 -11.27 -8.19 10.86
C GLU A 9 -10.44 -7.86 9.62
N GLU A 10 -11.01 -7.14 8.66
CA GLU A 10 -10.29 -6.73 7.45
C GLU A 10 -9.20 -5.71 7.78
N VAL A 11 -9.49 -4.76 8.64
CA VAL A 11 -8.50 -3.78 9.10
C VAL A 11 -7.36 -4.46 9.85
N ALA A 12 -7.68 -5.38 10.75
CA ALA A 12 -6.67 -6.12 11.51
C ALA A 12 -5.79 -6.96 10.58
N ARG A 13 -6.39 -7.61 9.57
CA ARG A 13 -5.65 -8.38 8.56
C ARG A 13 -4.72 -7.47 7.77
N ASP A 14 -5.21 -6.32 7.32
CA ASP A 14 -4.42 -5.38 6.54
C ASP A 14 -3.22 -4.89 7.35
N LEU A 15 -3.44 -4.47 8.60
CA LEU A 15 -2.35 -4.01 9.47
C LEU A 15 -1.32 -5.11 9.71
N PHE A 16 -1.77 -6.36 9.87
CA PHE A 16 -0.87 -7.50 10.01
C PHE A 16 0.04 -7.62 8.79
N PHE A 17 -0.51 -7.57 7.57
CA PHE A 17 0.28 -7.66 6.35
C PHE A 17 1.17 -6.44 6.14
N PHE A 18 0.68 -5.23 6.37
CA PHE A 18 1.47 -4.01 6.22
C PHE A 18 2.77 -4.08 7.03
N ARG A 19 2.71 -4.67 8.23
CA ARG A 19 3.84 -4.73 9.17
C ARG A 19 4.75 -5.94 8.98
N ARG A 20 4.43 -6.85 8.03
CA ARG A 20 5.14 -8.11 7.87
C ARG A 20 5.53 -8.35 6.42
N PRO A 21 6.54 -7.63 5.93
CA PRO A 21 6.99 -7.79 4.54
C PRO A 21 7.39 -9.23 4.20
N GLU A 22 7.85 -10.00 5.18
CA GLU A 22 8.21 -11.40 4.99
C GLU A 22 7.02 -12.29 4.59
N ARG A 23 5.81 -11.75 4.72
CA ARG A 23 4.58 -12.46 4.33
C ARG A 23 4.03 -12.01 2.99
N TRP A 24 4.65 -11.04 2.34
CA TRP A 24 4.15 -10.51 1.07
C TRP A 24 4.40 -11.49 -0.08
N PRO A 25 3.34 -11.99 -0.75
CA PRO A 25 3.54 -12.92 -1.89
C PRO A 25 4.32 -12.30 -3.04
N ALA A 26 4.20 -11.00 -3.25
CA ALA A 26 4.88 -10.26 -4.30
C ALA A 26 6.06 -9.44 -3.77
N TRP A 27 6.66 -9.84 -2.63
CA TRP A 27 7.79 -9.13 -2.06
C TRP A 27 8.82 -8.77 -3.15
N PRO A 28 9.40 -7.58 -3.20
CA PRO A 28 9.35 -6.52 -2.16
C PRO A 28 8.15 -5.58 -2.26
N TYR A 29 7.12 -5.93 -3.01
CA TYR A 29 5.89 -5.14 -3.17
C TYR A 29 4.72 -5.79 -2.47
N LEU A 30 3.82 -4.96 -1.94
CA LEU A 30 2.50 -5.39 -1.49
C LEU A 30 1.46 -4.60 -2.27
N PRO A 31 0.70 -5.24 -3.17
CA PRO A 31 -0.38 -4.56 -3.88
C PRO A 31 -1.49 -4.17 -2.92
N VAL A 32 -2.00 -2.96 -3.07
CA VAL A 32 -3.14 -2.47 -2.31
C VAL A 32 -4.15 -1.85 -3.26
N VAL A 33 -5.40 -1.81 -2.83
CA VAL A 33 -6.50 -1.28 -3.61
C VAL A 33 -7.36 -0.39 -2.74
N ARG A 34 -7.91 0.66 -3.35
CA ARG A 34 -8.89 1.52 -2.70
C ARG A 34 -10.12 1.60 -3.58
N ARG A 35 -11.25 1.08 -3.09
CA ARG A 35 -12.52 1.14 -3.79
C ARG A 35 -13.24 2.43 -3.43
N ASN A 36 -13.60 3.20 -4.44
CA ASN A 36 -14.24 4.49 -4.27
C ASN A 36 -15.77 4.36 -4.32
N PRO A 37 -16.50 5.29 -3.67
CA PRO A 37 -17.97 5.24 -3.66
C PRO A 37 -18.62 5.30 -5.05
N ASP A 38 -17.95 5.87 -6.05
CA ASP A 38 -18.43 5.96 -7.42
C ASP A 38 -18.23 4.66 -8.22
N GLY A 39 -17.66 3.62 -7.60
CA GLY A 39 -17.36 2.36 -8.26
C GLY A 39 -15.98 2.29 -8.88
N SER A 40 -15.23 3.37 -8.92
CA SER A 40 -13.86 3.36 -9.41
C SER A 40 -12.92 2.72 -8.39
N MET A 41 -11.73 2.35 -8.84
CA MET A 41 -10.75 1.67 -8.02
C MET A 41 -9.38 2.30 -8.25
N ASP A 42 -8.72 2.69 -7.16
CA ASP A 42 -7.33 3.12 -7.21
C ASP A 42 -6.43 1.93 -6.93
N LEU A 43 -5.36 1.81 -7.68
CA LEU A 43 -4.35 0.77 -7.48
C LEU A 43 -3.09 1.41 -6.93
N GLY A 44 -2.47 0.74 -5.96
CA GLY A 44 -1.23 1.20 -5.36
C GLY A 44 -0.37 0.04 -4.91
N VAL A 45 0.85 0.37 -4.49
CA VAL A 45 1.78 -0.61 -3.93
C VAL A 45 2.50 0.00 -2.72
N LEU A 46 2.76 -0.84 -1.73
CA LEU A 46 3.76 -0.59 -0.69
C LEU A 46 5.05 -1.28 -1.12
N TYR A 47 6.19 -0.75 -0.70
CA TYR A 47 7.50 -1.32 -1.01
C TYR A 47 8.33 -1.44 0.25
N ASP A 48 9.00 -2.57 0.40
CA ASP A 48 9.82 -2.85 1.58
C ASP A 48 11.23 -2.29 1.40
N PHE A 49 11.40 -1.00 1.68
CA PHE A 49 12.71 -0.35 1.62
C PHE A 49 13.65 -0.86 2.71
N GLU A 50 13.13 -1.24 3.86
CA GLU A 50 13.94 -1.66 5.00
C GLU A 50 14.79 -2.89 4.67
N HIS A 51 14.19 -3.89 4.03
CA HIS A 51 14.85 -5.17 3.73
C HIS A 51 15.42 -5.23 2.31
N THR A 52 15.38 -4.15 1.57
CA THR A 52 16.00 -4.03 0.24
C THR A 52 17.22 -3.12 0.30
N SER A 53 17.02 -1.81 0.28
CA SER A 53 18.11 -0.83 0.25
C SER A 53 18.39 -0.18 1.60
N GLY A 54 17.48 -0.32 2.57
CA GLY A 54 17.55 0.39 3.84
C GLY A 54 17.20 1.88 3.76
N ARG A 55 16.65 2.33 2.63
CA ARG A 55 16.24 3.72 2.44
C ARG A 55 15.12 4.06 3.41
N THR A 56 15.22 5.22 4.08
CA THR A 56 14.23 5.68 5.06
C THR A 56 13.30 6.74 4.48
N GLY A 57 12.18 6.99 5.19
CA GLY A 57 11.24 8.05 4.81
C GLY A 57 10.08 7.60 3.92
N TYR A 58 10.02 6.33 3.55
CA TYR A 58 8.98 5.82 2.65
C TYR A 58 8.22 4.63 3.24
N GLY A 59 8.31 4.41 4.55
CA GLY A 59 7.79 3.19 5.19
C GLY A 59 6.28 3.00 5.09
N CYS A 60 5.52 4.09 5.13
CA CYS A 60 4.06 4.06 5.04
C CYS A 60 3.58 4.85 3.82
N THR A 61 4.25 4.69 2.70
CA THR A 61 3.95 5.39 1.45
C THR A 61 3.29 4.44 0.47
N VAL A 62 2.16 4.86 -0.09
CA VAL A 62 1.48 4.13 -1.17
C VAL A 62 1.86 4.79 -2.49
N PHE A 63 2.55 4.05 -3.35
CA PHE A 63 2.90 4.51 -4.71
C PHE A 63 1.74 4.15 -5.63
N LEU A 64 1.30 5.12 -6.41
CA LEU A 64 0.11 4.95 -7.26
C LEU A 64 0.48 4.30 -8.59
N CYS A 65 0.53 2.99 -8.59
CA CYS A 65 0.80 2.20 -9.79
C CYS A 65 0.20 0.80 -9.66
N ASN A 66 0.06 0.13 -10.79
CA ASN A 66 -0.32 -1.28 -10.82
C ASN A 66 0.92 -2.13 -10.57
N VAL A 67 0.82 -3.15 -9.72
CA VAL A 67 1.94 -4.02 -9.35
C VAL A 67 2.60 -4.71 -10.56
N VAL A 68 1.85 -4.94 -11.65
CA VAL A 68 2.42 -5.56 -12.86
C VAL A 68 3.25 -4.58 -13.70
N PHE A 69 3.21 -3.29 -13.39
CA PHE A 69 3.94 -2.24 -14.10
C PHE A 69 4.88 -1.45 -13.18
N VAL A 70 5.35 -2.09 -12.10
CA VAL A 70 6.28 -1.42 -11.18
C VAL A 70 7.59 -1.09 -11.90
N PRO A 71 8.23 0.05 -11.54
CA PRO A 71 9.50 0.43 -12.14
C PRO A 71 10.64 -0.53 -11.82
N ASP A 72 11.69 -0.50 -12.63
CA ASP A 72 12.84 -1.36 -12.46
C ASP A 72 13.78 -0.89 -11.34
N THR A 73 13.72 0.39 -10.96
CA THR A 73 14.62 0.95 -9.95
C THR A 73 13.83 1.66 -8.85
N GLU A 74 14.46 1.76 -7.66
CA GLU A 74 13.86 2.51 -6.56
C GLU A 74 13.74 4.00 -6.87
N GLU A 75 14.71 4.56 -7.60
CA GLU A 75 14.68 5.96 -8.02
C GLU A 75 13.45 6.26 -8.87
N GLU A 76 13.12 5.37 -9.78
CA GLU A 76 11.91 5.51 -10.60
C GLU A 76 10.65 5.33 -9.75
N LEU A 77 10.68 4.42 -8.78
CA LEU A 77 9.55 4.18 -7.89
C LEU A 77 9.24 5.43 -7.06
N ILE A 78 10.25 6.03 -6.42
CA ILE A 78 10.03 7.21 -5.58
C ILE A 78 9.66 8.46 -6.38
N ALA A 79 9.83 8.42 -7.70
CA ALA A 79 9.40 9.51 -8.58
C ALA A 79 7.92 9.40 -8.97
N LEU A 80 7.26 8.27 -8.70
CA LEU A 80 5.85 8.10 -9.01
C LEU A 80 4.96 8.96 -8.12
N PRO A 81 3.74 9.29 -8.58
CA PRO A 81 2.72 9.85 -7.69
C PRO A 81 2.53 8.93 -6.49
N ARG A 82 2.39 9.51 -5.31
CA ARG A 82 2.29 8.75 -4.07
C ARG A 82 1.47 9.47 -3.03
N GLU A 83 0.96 8.69 -2.07
CA GLU A 83 0.33 9.19 -0.86
C GLU A 83 1.19 8.80 0.31
N VAL A 84 1.62 9.78 1.10
CA VAL A 84 2.54 9.60 2.21
C VAL A 84 1.75 9.63 3.53
N TYR A 85 1.97 8.64 4.37
CA TYR A 85 1.33 8.52 5.67
C TYR A 85 2.39 8.33 6.74
N ASP A 86 2.07 8.68 7.99
CA ASP A 86 2.99 8.51 9.11
C ASP A 86 2.91 7.11 9.71
N THR A 87 1.74 6.47 9.65
CA THR A 87 1.51 5.15 10.23
C THR A 87 0.71 4.27 9.27
N PHE A 88 0.77 2.95 9.49
CA PHE A 88 -0.07 2.02 8.74
C PHE A 88 -1.56 2.15 9.09
N GLU A 89 -1.87 2.60 10.31
CA GLU A 89 -3.24 2.92 10.70
C GLU A 89 -3.82 4.01 9.80
N GLU A 90 -3.01 5.00 9.43
CA GLU A 90 -3.44 6.05 8.50
C GLU A 90 -3.64 5.52 7.09
N VAL A 91 -2.79 4.58 6.63
CA VAL A 91 -2.98 3.91 5.35
C VAL A 91 -4.34 3.22 5.31
N SER A 92 -4.66 2.48 6.37
CA SER A 92 -5.96 1.80 6.49
C SER A 92 -7.11 2.80 6.55
N SER A 93 -6.96 3.89 7.32
CA SER A 93 -7.98 4.93 7.44
C SER A 93 -8.24 5.65 6.12
N ALA A 94 -7.25 5.71 5.23
CA ALA A 94 -7.41 6.23 3.88
C ALA A 94 -8.06 5.22 2.93
N ARG A 95 -8.54 4.10 3.45
CA ARG A 95 -9.28 3.03 2.76
C ARG A 95 -8.44 2.15 1.84
N TRP A 96 -7.12 2.18 1.98
CA TRP A 96 -6.26 1.21 1.30
C TRP A 96 -6.40 -0.15 2.00
N THR A 97 -6.58 -1.18 1.21
CA THR A 97 -6.67 -2.56 1.70
C THR A 97 -5.77 -3.47 0.87
N VAL A 98 -5.31 -4.56 1.47
CA VAL A 98 -4.48 -5.54 0.77
C VAL A 98 -5.30 -6.15 -0.37
N ASP A 99 -4.71 -6.17 -1.54
CA ASP A 99 -5.35 -6.72 -2.73
C ASP A 99 -5.22 -8.25 -2.77
#